data_aec1c740af75d6c4cca19b722a34fe8e
#
_entry.id   aec1c740af75d6c4cca19b722a34fe8e
#
_cell.length_a   1.000
_cell.length_b   1.000
_cell.length_c   1.000
_cell.angle_alpha   90.00
_cell.angle_beta   90.00
_cell.angle_gamma   90.00
#
_symmetry.space_group_name_H-M   'P 1'
#
loop_
_entity.id
_entity.type
_entity.pdbx_description
1 polymer ?
#
loop_
_entity_poly.entity_id
_entity_poly.type
_entity_poly.pdbx_seq_one_letter_code
_entity_poly.pdbx_strand_id
1 'polypeptide(L)'
;GPSGGDEVNIIRKDKNYGWPSTSIGTHDIYVKFHNHSKKGFEEPAYAWSPHSSGASQITKVNYNSKFKFKDHYIVSTLSGKNYYYGNHLYIFKIENNKVQMKDKIYIADRVRDIHYDKTNDRIILSLENQESIGIIEPN
;
A
#
# COMPACT_ATOMS: atom_id res chain seq x y z
N GLY A 1 -3.25 7.67 -6.68
CA GLY A 1 -3.76 7.78 -8.06
C GLY A 1 -2.66 7.88 -9.09
N PRO A 2 -2.97 7.98 -10.39
CA PRO A 2 -1.99 7.90 -11.48
C PRO A 2 -0.91 9.00 -11.45
N SER A 3 -1.17 10.06 -10.72
CA SER A 3 -0.26 11.20 -10.56
C SER A 3 0.47 11.22 -9.21
N GLY A 4 0.53 10.10 -8.51
CA GLY A 4 1.18 9.97 -7.21
C GLY A 4 0.23 10.17 -6.03
N GLY A 5 0.78 10.14 -4.82
CA GLY A 5 0.01 10.34 -3.60
C GLY A 5 -0.89 9.16 -3.23
N ASP A 6 -0.52 7.93 -3.60
CA ASP A 6 -1.16 6.74 -3.03
C ASP A 6 -0.87 6.68 -1.53
N GLU A 7 -1.85 6.25 -0.73
CA GLU A 7 -1.83 6.40 0.72
C GLU A 7 -2.14 5.10 1.46
N VAL A 8 -1.56 4.98 2.64
CA VAL A 8 -2.03 4.06 3.69
C VAL A 8 -2.58 4.90 4.82
N ASN A 9 -3.86 4.70 5.14
CA ASN A 9 -4.58 5.45 6.15
C ASN A 9 -5.01 4.56 7.32
N ILE A 10 -4.90 5.07 8.54
CA ILE A 10 -5.54 4.49 9.72
C ILE A 10 -6.91 5.15 9.86
N ILE A 11 -7.94 4.42 9.48
CA ILE A 11 -9.30 4.99 9.44
C ILE A 11 -9.87 5.17 10.85
N ARG A 12 -10.35 6.37 11.12
CA ARG A 12 -11.01 6.76 12.38
C ARG A 12 -12.41 7.27 12.10
N LYS A 13 -13.33 7.00 13.03
CA LYS A 13 -14.69 7.47 12.94
C LYS A 13 -14.74 8.99 12.82
N ASP A 14 -15.64 9.51 12.00
CA ASP A 14 -15.94 10.93 11.79
C ASP A 14 -14.75 11.78 11.29
N LYS A 15 -13.74 11.16 10.68
CA LYS A 15 -12.59 11.84 10.10
C LYS A 15 -12.66 11.91 8.57
N ASN A 16 -12.18 13.04 8.03
CA ASN A 16 -12.09 13.28 6.59
C ASN A 16 -10.63 13.17 6.15
N TYR A 17 -10.37 12.41 5.10
CA TYR A 17 -9.04 12.14 4.53
C TYR A 17 -8.78 12.93 3.23
N GLY A 18 -9.53 13.98 2.99
CA GLY A 18 -9.19 15.09 2.11
C GLY A 18 -9.81 15.08 0.72
N TRP A 19 -9.96 13.93 0.07
CA TRP A 19 -10.45 13.89 -1.30
C TRP A 19 -11.93 14.35 -1.43
N PRO A 20 -12.28 15.17 -2.46
CA PRO A 20 -11.43 15.75 -3.51
C PRO A 20 -10.83 17.12 -3.14
N SER A 21 -11.06 17.63 -1.94
CA SER A 21 -10.69 18.99 -1.53
C SER A 21 -9.19 19.18 -1.30
N THR A 22 -8.48 18.09 -0.95
CA THR A 22 -7.03 18.06 -0.78
C THR A 22 -6.47 16.75 -1.31
N SER A 23 -5.18 16.75 -1.68
CA SER A 23 -4.43 15.56 -2.08
C SER A 23 -2.95 15.82 -1.87
N ILE A 24 -2.17 14.78 -1.62
CA ILE A 24 -0.71 14.82 -1.61
C ILE A 24 -0.09 14.37 -2.94
N GLY A 25 -0.93 13.89 -3.86
CA GLY A 25 -0.53 13.59 -5.24
C GLY A 25 -0.36 14.85 -6.09
N THR A 26 0.34 14.72 -7.19
CA THR A 26 0.43 15.76 -8.22
C THR A 26 -0.67 15.51 -9.24
N HIS A 27 -1.78 16.23 -9.14
CA HIS A 27 -2.76 16.28 -10.22
C HIS A 27 -2.39 17.38 -11.18
N ASP A 28 -2.25 17.08 -12.45
CA ASP A 28 -1.93 17.99 -13.54
C ASP A 28 -1.08 19.21 -13.18
N ILE A 29 -0.23 19.63 -14.09
CA ILE A 29 0.73 20.74 -13.96
C ILE A 29 0.14 22.08 -13.44
N TYR A 30 -1.16 22.18 -13.27
CA TYR A 30 -1.84 23.42 -12.91
C TYR A 30 -2.53 23.43 -11.54
N VAL A 31 -2.67 22.30 -10.84
CA VAL A 31 -3.38 22.25 -9.55
C VAL A 31 -2.43 21.82 -8.44
N LYS A 32 -1.99 22.79 -7.64
CA LYS A 32 -1.32 22.51 -6.36
C LYS A 32 -2.38 22.16 -5.32
N PHE A 33 -2.47 20.91 -4.97
CA PHE A 33 -3.24 20.51 -3.81
C PHE A 33 -2.53 20.95 -2.51
N HIS A 34 -3.32 21.28 -1.52
CA HIS A 34 -2.82 21.59 -0.18
C HIS A 34 -2.75 20.30 0.63
N ASN A 35 -1.82 20.28 1.61
CA ASN A 35 -1.79 19.24 2.63
C ASN A 35 -3.14 19.15 3.33
N HIS A 36 -3.54 17.97 3.75
CA HIS A 36 -4.84 17.72 4.39
C HIS A 36 -5.03 18.57 5.65
N SER A 37 -4.00 18.67 6.49
CA SER A 37 -3.99 19.43 7.73
C SER A 37 -4.33 20.92 7.55
N LYS A 38 -3.99 21.54 6.42
CA LYS A 38 -4.34 22.94 6.14
C LYS A 38 -5.85 23.20 6.07
N LYS A 39 -6.65 22.15 5.82
CA LYS A 39 -8.12 22.21 5.85
C LYS A 39 -8.74 21.47 7.02
N GLY A 40 -7.93 21.06 8.01
CA GLY A 40 -8.40 20.31 9.17
C GLY A 40 -8.74 18.84 8.88
N PHE A 41 -8.25 18.29 7.76
CA PHE A 41 -8.41 16.89 7.43
C PHE A 41 -7.24 16.06 7.97
N GLU A 42 -7.43 14.74 8.08
CA GLU A 42 -6.39 13.81 8.54
C GLU A 42 -5.31 13.65 7.48
N GLU A 43 -4.06 13.73 7.91
CA GLU A 43 -2.92 13.36 7.07
C GLU A 43 -2.81 11.84 6.96
N PRO A 44 -2.35 11.30 5.82
CA PRO A 44 -2.11 9.87 5.68
C PRO A 44 -1.03 9.38 6.65
N ALA A 45 -1.19 8.15 7.12
CA ALA A 45 -0.19 7.53 7.97
C ALA A 45 1.09 7.15 7.21
N TYR A 46 0.97 6.90 5.91
CA TYR A 46 2.07 6.74 4.96
C TYR A 46 1.61 7.13 3.55
N ALA A 47 2.53 7.64 2.75
CA ALA A 47 2.23 8.00 1.36
C ALA A 47 3.40 7.79 0.41
N TRP A 48 3.08 7.36 -0.80
CA TRP A 48 4.01 7.36 -1.93
C TRP A 48 3.92 8.71 -2.66
N SER A 49 4.69 9.70 -2.21
CA SER A 49 4.70 11.03 -2.82
C SER A 49 6.13 11.47 -3.13
N PRO A 50 6.39 12.07 -4.28
CA PRO A 50 5.46 12.48 -5.35
C PRO A 50 5.08 11.36 -6.33
N HIS A 51 5.53 10.15 -6.10
CA HIS A 51 5.38 9.03 -7.03
C HIS A 51 4.07 8.27 -6.81
N SER A 52 3.67 7.49 -7.81
CA SER A 52 2.57 6.53 -7.71
C SER A 52 3.13 5.12 -7.56
N SER A 53 2.60 4.36 -6.63
CA SER A 53 2.84 2.92 -6.50
C SER A 53 1.74 2.08 -7.13
N GLY A 54 0.56 2.69 -7.31
CA GLY A 54 -0.65 1.98 -7.71
C GLY A 54 -1.05 0.95 -6.64
N ALA A 55 -1.13 1.39 -5.38
CA ALA A 55 -1.57 0.52 -4.28
C ALA A 55 -2.92 -0.12 -4.62
N SER A 56 -3.00 -1.45 -4.54
CA SER A 56 -4.16 -2.24 -4.99
C SER A 56 -4.92 -2.88 -3.83
N GLN A 57 -4.23 -3.55 -2.93
CA GLN A 57 -4.85 -4.28 -1.84
C GLN A 57 -3.93 -4.31 -0.61
N ILE A 58 -4.51 -4.57 0.56
CA ILE A 58 -3.80 -4.73 1.83
C ILE A 58 -4.27 -6.00 2.54
N THR A 59 -3.33 -6.76 3.09
CA THR A 59 -3.62 -7.90 3.96
C THR A 59 -2.75 -7.86 5.22
N LYS A 60 -3.17 -8.55 6.28
CA LYS A 60 -2.40 -8.68 7.52
C LYS A 60 -1.92 -10.11 7.69
N VAL A 61 -0.61 -10.29 7.89
CA VAL A 61 -0.01 -11.57 8.27
C VAL A 61 -0.23 -11.82 9.77
N ASN A 62 -0.62 -13.03 10.12
CA ASN A 62 -0.92 -13.37 11.52
C ASN A 62 0.36 -13.28 12.39
N TYR A 63 0.16 -12.99 13.68
CA TYR A 63 1.25 -12.91 14.67
C TYR A 63 1.95 -14.25 14.92
N ASN A 64 1.28 -15.39 14.71
CA ASN A 64 1.81 -16.75 14.84
C ASN A 64 2.34 -17.34 13.54
N SER A 65 2.37 -16.56 12.45
CA SER A 65 2.97 -16.97 11.17
C SER A 65 4.46 -17.28 11.32
N LYS A 66 4.98 -18.15 10.46
CA LYS A 66 6.43 -18.42 10.31
C LYS A 66 7.15 -17.37 9.46
N PHE A 67 6.42 -16.51 8.78
CA PHE A 67 7.05 -15.41 8.02
C PHE A 67 7.87 -14.50 8.94
N LYS A 68 9.02 -14.03 8.45
CA LYS A 68 9.86 -13.04 9.16
C LYS A 68 9.10 -11.75 9.47
N PHE A 69 8.11 -11.41 8.65
CA PHE A 69 7.23 -10.26 8.80
C PHE A 69 5.84 -10.63 9.40
N LYS A 70 5.82 -11.58 10.32
CA LYS A 70 4.61 -11.87 11.11
C LYS A 70 4.10 -10.60 11.83
N ASP A 71 2.78 -10.49 11.99
CA ASP A 71 2.11 -9.32 12.55
C ASP A 71 2.36 -8.01 11.79
N HIS A 72 2.73 -8.09 10.52
CA HIS A 72 2.86 -6.96 9.62
C HIS A 72 1.70 -6.91 8.63
N TYR A 73 1.50 -5.74 8.05
CA TYR A 73 0.60 -5.53 6.93
C TYR A 73 1.39 -5.54 5.63
N ILE A 74 0.79 -6.11 4.59
CA ILE A 74 1.39 -6.14 3.25
C ILE A 74 0.46 -5.39 2.33
N VAL A 75 1.01 -4.40 1.61
CA VAL A 75 0.31 -3.68 0.55
C VAL A 75 0.88 -4.12 -0.78
N SER A 76 0.01 -4.62 -1.65
CA SER A 76 0.36 -4.95 -3.02
C SER A 76 0.26 -3.73 -3.91
N THR A 77 1.09 -3.69 -4.96
CA THR A 77 1.12 -2.57 -5.90
C THR A 77 1.09 -3.03 -7.35
N LEU A 78 0.47 -2.19 -8.17
CA LEU A 78 0.50 -2.28 -9.62
C LEU A 78 1.79 -1.66 -10.15
N SER A 79 1.85 -1.25 -11.40
CA SER A 79 2.96 -0.47 -11.90
C SER A 79 2.66 1.01 -11.81
N GLY A 80 3.52 1.77 -11.15
CA GLY A 80 3.55 3.22 -11.27
C GLY A 80 4.29 3.65 -12.55
N LYS A 81 4.30 4.95 -12.86
CA LYS A 81 5.08 5.54 -13.96
C LYS A 81 6.59 5.21 -13.86
N ASN A 82 7.06 4.91 -12.67
CA ASN A 82 8.40 4.41 -12.40
C ASN A 82 8.31 3.01 -11.81
N TYR A 83 8.81 2.00 -12.49
CA TYR A 83 8.91 0.61 -12.03
C TYR A 83 9.53 0.46 -10.63
N TYR A 84 10.18 1.50 -10.14
CA TYR A 84 10.81 1.53 -8.82
C TYR A 84 9.81 1.44 -7.66
N TYR A 85 8.58 1.91 -7.83
CA TYR A 85 7.55 1.94 -6.77
C TYR A 85 6.41 0.95 -7.00
N GLY A 86 6.18 0.55 -8.24
CA GLY A 86 5.18 -0.47 -8.59
C GLY A 86 5.75 -1.89 -8.59
N ASN A 87 4.88 -2.88 -8.80
CA ASN A 87 5.24 -4.29 -8.89
C ASN A 87 5.94 -4.82 -7.63
N HIS A 88 5.59 -4.29 -6.47
CA HIS A 88 6.15 -4.67 -5.18
C HIS A 88 5.05 -5.07 -4.20
N LEU A 89 5.47 -5.84 -3.19
CA LEU A 89 4.78 -5.94 -1.91
C LEU A 89 5.51 -5.06 -0.92
N TYR A 90 4.81 -4.11 -0.32
CA TYR A 90 5.36 -3.25 0.73
C TYR A 90 4.94 -3.79 2.09
N ILE A 91 5.92 -3.98 2.97
CA ILE A 91 5.71 -4.54 4.30
C ILE A 91 5.71 -3.42 5.32
N PHE A 92 4.61 -3.28 6.03
CA PHE A 92 4.39 -2.24 7.01
C PHE A 92 4.19 -2.80 8.41
N LYS A 93 4.80 -2.17 9.39
CA LYS A 93 4.46 -2.34 10.80
C LYS A 93 3.59 -1.18 11.25
N ILE A 94 2.51 -1.51 11.95
CA ILE A 94 1.62 -0.50 12.54
C ILE A 94 1.67 -0.65 14.04
N GLU A 95 2.24 0.34 14.72
CA GLU A 95 2.37 0.39 16.18
C GLU A 95 2.10 1.80 16.67
N ASN A 96 1.33 1.92 17.76
CA ASN A 96 1.01 3.22 18.40
C ASN A 96 0.49 4.27 17.40
N ASN A 97 -0.39 3.88 16.49
CA ASN A 97 -0.92 4.72 15.40
C ASN A 97 0.15 5.27 14.43
N LYS A 98 1.32 4.64 14.38
CA LYS A 98 2.36 4.96 13.39
C LYS A 98 2.49 3.83 12.39
N VAL A 99 2.53 4.19 11.13
CA VAL A 99 2.78 3.26 10.02
C VAL A 99 4.23 3.42 9.60
N GLN A 100 4.99 2.33 9.62
CA GLN A 100 6.40 2.31 9.22
C GLN A 100 6.59 1.26 8.13
N MET A 101 7.11 1.69 6.99
CA MET A 101 7.57 0.76 5.96
C MET A 101 8.85 0.07 6.46
N LYS A 102 8.83 -1.25 6.51
CA LYS A 102 9.93 -2.09 7.00
C LYS A 102 10.73 -2.71 5.89
N ASP A 103 10.05 -3.11 4.82
CA ASP A 103 10.68 -3.80 3.69
C ASP A 103 9.82 -3.69 2.44
N LYS A 104 10.39 -4.03 1.30
CA LYS A 104 9.68 -4.20 0.03
C LYS A 104 10.22 -5.39 -0.74
N ILE A 105 9.33 -6.17 -1.34
CA ILE A 105 9.65 -7.35 -2.14
C ILE A 105 9.25 -7.07 -3.58
N TYR A 106 10.20 -7.15 -4.50
CA TYR A 106 9.93 -6.99 -5.92
C TYR A 106 9.33 -8.27 -6.50
N ILE A 107 8.16 -8.16 -7.13
CA ILE A 107 7.40 -9.30 -7.69
C ILE A 107 7.57 -9.39 -9.22
N ALA A 108 7.98 -8.30 -9.86
CA ALA A 108 8.10 -8.16 -11.31
C ALA A 108 6.76 -8.29 -12.08
N ASP A 109 5.63 -8.18 -11.38
CA ASP A 109 4.30 -8.20 -11.98
C ASP A 109 3.36 -7.22 -11.28
N ARG A 110 2.25 -6.91 -11.92
CA ARG A 110 1.15 -6.13 -11.36
C ARG A 110 0.34 -7.03 -10.42
N VAL A 111 0.45 -6.78 -9.12
CA VAL A 111 -0.28 -7.56 -8.12
C VAL A 111 -1.65 -6.95 -7.87
N ARG A 112 -2.70 -7.49 -8.51
CA ARG A 112 -4.07 -6.98 -8.43
C ARG A 112 -4.71 -7.22 -7.08
N ASP A 113 -4.42 -8.38 -6.49
CA ASP A 113 -4.96 -8.76 -5.20
C ASP A 113 -3.93 -9.54 -4.40
N ILE A 114 -4.09 -9.49 -3.07
CA ILE A 114 -3.26 -10.21 -2.12
C ILE A 114 -4.13 -10.75 -0.98
N HIS A 115 -3.94 -12.02 -0.66
CA HIS A 115 -4.63 -12.66 0.44
C HIS A 115 -3.66 -13.47 1.31
N TYR A 116 -3.75 -13.31 2.63
CA TYR A 116 -3.05 -14.17 3.57
C TYR A 116 -3.95 -15.35 3.98
N ASP A 117 -3.59 -16.54 3.53
CA ASP A 117 -4.22 -17.81 3.90
C ASP A 117 -3.69 -18.26 5.27
N LYS A 118 -4.50 -18.03 6.30
CA LYS A 118 -4.15 -18.37 7.69
C LYS A 118 -4.00 -19.87 7.92
N THR A 119 -4.73 -20.68 7.18
CA THR A 119 -4.78 -22.15 7.37
C THR A 119 -3.47 -22.79 6.94
N ASN A 120 -2.93 -22.35 5.82
CA ASN A 120 -1.73 -22.91 5.23
C ASN A 120 -0.49 -22.03 5.45
N ASP A 121 -0.62 -20.90 6.16
CA ASP A 121 0.43 -19.93 6.43
C ASP A 121 1.16 -19.49 5.14
N ARG A 122 0.40 -19.03 4.15
CA ARG A 122 0.91 -18.61 2.85
C ARG A 122 0.25 -17.34 2.35
N ILE A 123 0.92 -16.65 1.45
CA ILE A 123 0.40 -15.47 0.77
C ILE A 123 0.05 -15.84 -0.66
N ILE A 124 -1.15 -15.51 -1.08
CA ILE A 124 -1.68 -15.75 -2.42
C ILE A 124 -1.77 -14.43 -3.14
N LEU A 125 -1.25 -14.37 -4.37
CA LEU A 125 -1.19 -13.18 -5.23
C LEU A 125 -1.96 -13.41 -6.51
N SER A 126 -2.73 -12.43 -6.95
CA SER A 126 -3.26 -12.36 -8.31
C SER A 126 -2.31 -11.56 -9.18
N LEU A 127 -1.62 -12.23 -10.12
CA LEU A 127 -0.60 -11.67 -11.00
C LEU A 127 -1.20 -11.37 -12.38
N GLU A 128 -1.31 -10.07 -12.71
CA GLU A 128 -2.08 -9.63 -13.88
C GLU A 128 -1.37 -9.93 -15.20
N ASN A 129 -0.08 -9.59 -15.34
CA ASN A 129 0.61 -9.75 -16.61
C ASN A 129 0.89 -11.22 -16.96
N GLN A 130 1.06 -12.07 -15.95
CA GLN A 130 1.27 -13.50 -16.12
C GLN A 130 -0.03 -14.30 -16.14
N GLU A 131 -1.19 -13.64 -15.93
CA GLU A 131 -2.52 -14.30 -15.87
C GLU A 131 -2.52 -15.51 -14.93
N SER A 132 -1.85 -15.38 -13.77
CA SER A 132 -1.55 -16.49 -12.88
C SER A 132 -1.77 -16.17 -11.40
N ILE A 133 -1.74 -17.23 -10.58
CA ILE A 133 -1.74 -17.14 -9.13
C ILE A 133 -0.33 -17.40 -8.62
N GLY A 134 0.22 -16.42 -7.92
CA GLY A 134 1.48 -16.55 -7.19
C GLY A 134 1.26 -17.05 -5.76
N ILE A 135 2.16 -17.88 -5.26
CA ILE A 135 2.14 -18.34 -3.87
C ILE A 135 3.50 -18.06 -3.24
N ILE A 136 3.48 -17.44 -2.06
CA ILE A 136 4.66 -17.23 -1.24
C ILE A 136 4.47 -18.02 0.06
N GLU A 137 5.44 -18.84 0.41
CA GLU A 137 5.47 -19.63 1.64
C GLU A 137 6.64 -19.17 2.53
N PRO A 138 6.52 -19.29 3.86
CA PRO A 138 7.63 -19.01 4.75
C PRO A 138 8.74 -20.05 4.60
N ASN A 139 9.99 -19.60 4.66
CA ASN A 139 11.18 -20.48 4.65
C ASN A 139 11.37 -21.14 6.02
#